data_ee17f592b689ada6e87486e1e4f6b41f
#
_entry.id   ee17f592b689ada6e87486e1e4f6b41f
#
_cell.length_a   1.000
_cell.length_b   1.000
_cell.length_c   1.000
_cell.angle_alpha   90.00
_cell.angle_beta   90.00
_cell.angle_gamma   90.00
#
_symmetry.space_group_name_H-M   'P 1'
#
loop_
_entity.id
_entity.type
_entity.pdbx_description
1 polymer ?
#
loop_
_entity_poly.entity_id
_entity_poly.type
_entity_poly.pdbx_seq_one_letter_code
_entity_poly.pdbx_strand_id
1 'polypeptide(L)'
;MGSNIDQEVTKKCQECGSEHLIRDYERGELICSDCGMVIEDSFIDQGPEWRAFDSEQDDRRARTGSPMTFLSHDKGLATEISWSNKDYYGKRIPHKNRAQIYRVRKWHQRIRVSNAAERNLSLALQMLNDNGAKLGIPKDIKETAALIYRRAVEKNLIRGRSIESIVCASIYAACRMVNLPRTLDEISKASEVNKKKIGKAYRHLAKELSLNLKPTTPYSYVAQFCSKLDLDKQAIIVSEDIVRRSIELGISSGKGPTGVASSFPARHRTIHLTRIWDTVYTPWGMIHHYSWLLLIGIRCRMVWNCA
;
A
#
# COMPACT_ATOMS: atom_id res chain seq x y z
N MET A 1 -17.75 21.80 -4.36
CA MET A 1 -18.71 21.62 -3.27
C MET A 1 -18.18 20.47 -2.43
N GLY A 2 -17.55 20.79 -1.30
CA GLY A 2 -17.02 19.83 -0.36
C GLY A 2 -18.19 19.24 0.42
N SER A 3 -18.43 17.96 0.22
CA SER A 3 -19.28 17.20 1.11
C SER A 3 -18.54 17.07 2.44
N ASN A 4 -19.06 17.73 3.44
CA ASN A 4 -18.78 17.50 4.84
C ASN A 4 -19.14 16.05 5.15
N ILE A 5 -18.17 15.17 5.10
CA ILE A 5 -18.19 13.86 5.73
C ILE A 5 -17.42 14.09 7.01
N ASP A 6 -18.09 13.82 8.14
CA ASP A 6 -17.61 13.99 9.52
C ASP A 6 -17.71 15.41 10.11
N GLN A 7 -18.87 16.05 10.01
CA GLN A 7 -19.37 16.70 11.18
C GLN A 7 -19.91 15.58 12.10
N GLU A 8 -19.05 15.02 12.95
CA GLU A 8 -19.50 14.62 14.28
C GLU A 8 -20.10 15.87 14.91
N VAL A 9 -21.40 16.03 14.71
CA VAL A 9 -22.17 16.92 15.56
C VAL A 9 -21.89 16.39 16.95
N THR A 10 -21.13 17.12 17.74
CA THR A 10 -20.89 16.82 19.14
C THR A 10 -22.27 16.90 19.80
N LYS A 11 -22.98 15.76 19.77
CA LYS A 11 -24.28 15.61 20.39
C LYS A 11 -24.02 15.72 21.88
N LYS A 12 -24.55 16.79 22.50
CA LYS A 12 -24.53 16.95 23.94
C LYS A 12 -25.82 16.36 24.51
N CYS A 13 -25.71 15.75 25.67
CA CYS A 13 -26.89 15.29 26.37
C CYS A 13 -27.85 16.48 26.64
N GLN A 14 -29.12 16.31 26.32
CA GLN A 14 -30.12 17.38 26.50
C GLN A 14 -30.46 17.63 27.95
N GLU A 15 -30.29 16.64 28.84
CA GLU A 15 -30.60 16.78 30.27
C GLU A 15 -29.41 17.28 31.09
N CYS A 16 -28.22 16.65 30.96
CA CYS A 16 -27.08 17.02 31.80
C CYS A 16 -26.01 17.85 31.07
N GLY A 17 -26.13 18.07 29.75
CA GLY A 17 -25.17 18.82 28.94
C GLY A 17 -23.81 18.13 28.74
N SER A 18 -23.68 16.89 29.20
CA SER A 18 -22.44 16.11 29.11
C SER A 18 -22.10 15.72 27.66
N GLU A 19 -20.82 15.67 27.35
CA GLU A 19 -20.28 15.20 26.08
C GLU A 19 -19.87 13.71 26.13
N HIS A 20 -19.98 13.09 27.33
CA HIS A 20 -19.63 11.67 27.52
C HIS A 20 -20.75 10.74 27.04
N LEU A 21 -20.74 10.40 25.76
CA LEU A 21 -21.72 9.53 25.14
C LEU A 21 -21.10 8.17 24.81
N ILE A 22 -21.79 7.10 25.19
CA ILE A 22 -21.39 5.71 24.91
C ILE A 22 -22.35 5.12 23.89
N ARG A 23 -21.81 4.47 22.84
CA ARG A 23 -22.58 3.71 21.88
C ARG A 23 -22.68 2.27 22.35
N ASP A 24 -23.89 1.81 22.63
CA ASP A 24 -24.17 0.40 22.89
C ASP A 24 -24.53 -0.27 21.56
N TYR A 25 -23.60 -1.06 21.05
CA TYR A 25 -23.78 -1.79 19.78
C TYR A 25 -24.69 -3.01 19.92
N GLU A 26 -24.89 -3.55 21.14
CA GLU A 26 -25.78 -4.69 21.36
C GLU A 26 -27.25 -4.29 21.28
N ARG A 27 -27.56 -3.09 21.79
CA ARG A 27 -28.93 -2.51 21.79
C ARG A 27 -29.16 -1.53 20.67
N GLY A 28 -28.11 -1.06 20.00
CA GLY A 28 -28.20 -0.05 18.97
C GLY A 28 -28.57 1.33 19.49
N GLU A 29 -28.17 1.65 20.74
CA GLU A 29 -28.55 2.87 21.46
C GLU A 29 -27.33 3.77 21.70
N LEU A 30 -27.57 5.11 21.72
CA LEU A 30 -26.62 6.10 22.18
C LEU A 30 -27.04 6.60 23.56
N ILE A 31 -26.25 6.28 24.57
CA ILE A 31 -26.56 6.53 25.99
C ILE A 31 -25.60 7.55 26.56
N CYS A 32 -26.10 8.49 27.34
CA CYS A 32 -25.24 9.37 28.13
C CYS A 32 -24.67 8.61 29.33
N SER A 33 -23.34 8.63 29.49
CA SER A 33 -22.62 7.97 30.58
C SER A 33 -22.97 8.54 31.98
N ASP A 34 -23.30 9.83 32.05
CA ASP A 34 -23.44 10.54 33.33
C ASP A 34 -24.87 10.51 33.89
N CYS A 35 -25.88 10.57 33.02
CA CYS A 35 -27.27 10.58 33.45
C CYS A 35 -28.08 9.37 32.98
N GLY A 36 -27.51 8.50 32.11
CA GLY A 36 -28.19 7.32 31.59
C GLY A 36 -29.27 7.58 30.55
N MET A 37 -29.43 8.84 30.10
CA MET A 37 -30.45 9.18 29.08
C MET A 37 -30.06 8.56 27.71
N VAL A 38 -31.03 7.90 27.06
CA VAL A 38 -30.93 7.42 25.70
C VAL A 38 -31.22 8.57 24.74
N ILE A 39 -30.25 8.95 23.93
CA ILE A 39 -30.33 10.06 22.98
C ILE A 39 -30.85 9.58 21.61
N GLU A 40 -30.42 8.41 21.18
CA GLU A 40 -30.89 7.73 19.98
C GLU A 40 -31.11 6.26 20.29
N ASP A 41 -32.23 5.72 19.85
CA ASP A 41 -32.69 4.35 20.12
C ASP A 41 -32.62 3.39 18.91
N SER A 42 -32.11 3.87 17.79
CA SER A 42 -32.03 3.06 16.57
C SER A 42 -30.82 3.43 15.72
N PHE A 43 -29.70 2.72 15.91
CA PHE A 43 -28.59 2.80 14.97
C PHE A 43 -28.78 1.80 13.82
N ILE A 44 -28.61 2.30 12.61
CA ILE A 44 -28.52 1.43 11.45
C ILE A 44 -27.16 0.74 11.50
N ASP A 45 -27.14 -0.56 11.69
CA ASP A 45 -25.93 -1.36 11.53
C ASP A 45 -25.55 -1.42 10.04
N GLN A 46 -24.41 -0.84 9.71
CA GLN A 46 -23.84 -0.87 8.35
C GLN A 46 -22.94 -2.10 8.13
N GLY A 47 -22.78 -2.93 9.13
CA GLY A 47 -21.99 -4.15 9.06
C GLY A 47 -22.67 -5.22 8.19
N PRO A 48 -21.91 -6.25 7.78
CA PRO A 48 -22.49 -7.37 7.06
C PRO A 48 -23.40 -8.19 8.00
N GLU A 49 -24.67 -8.36 7.64
CA GLU A 49 -25.66 -9.13 8.42
C GLU A 49 -25.30 -10.63 8.54
N TRP A 50 -24.39 -11.11 7.69
CA TRP A 50 -24.05 -12.52 7.58
C TRP A 50 -22.54 -12.73 7.69
N ARG A 51 -22.15 -13.74 8.46
CA ARG A 51 -20.76 -14.21 8.42
C ARG A 51 -20.59 -15.05 7.15
N ALA A 52 -19.68 -14.63 6.28
CA ALA A 52 -19.22 -15.39 5.14
C ALA A 52 -17.78 -15.87 5.43
N PHE A 53 -17.51 -17.14 5.15
CA PHE A 53 -16.18 -17.72 5.32
C PHE A 53 -15.40 -17.71 4.00
N ASP A 54 -16.12 -17.69 2.87
CA ASP A 54 -15.57 -17.66 1.52
C ASP A 54 -16.14 -16.47 0.74
N SER A 55 -15.35 -15.92 -0.18
CA SER A 55 -15.81 -14.82 -1.07
C SER A 55 -17.02 -15.19 -1.91
N GLU A 56 -17.17 -16.48 -2.27
CA GLU A 56 -18.34 -16.96 -3.02
C GLU A 56 -19.63 -16.98 -2.18
N GLN A 57 -19.50 -17.22 -0.86
CA GLN A 57 -20.62 -17.13 0.06
C GLN A 57 -21.01 -15.69 0.34
N ASP A 58 -20.01 -14.79 0.40
CA ASP A 58 -20.24 -13.36 0.57
C ASP A 58 -21.01 -12.80 -0.62
N ASP A 59 -20.60 -13.10 -1.85
CA ASP A 59 -21.30 -12.68 -3.07
C ASP A 59 -22.74 -13.21 -3.16
N ARG A 60 -23.03 -14.41 -2.67
CA ARG A 60 -24.37 -15.01 -2.69
C ARG A 60 -25.29 -14.47 -1.58
N ARG A 61 -24.75 -14.06 -0.45
CA ARG A 61 -25.50 -13.62 0.73
C ARG A 61 -25.57 -12.11 0.87
N ALA A 62 -24.67 -11.38 0.18
CA ALA A 62 -24.63 -9.93 0.22
C ALA A 62 -25.95 -9.32 -0.28
N ARG A 63 -26.66 -8.64 0.60
CA ARG A 63 -27.85 -7.85 0.26
C ARG A 63 -27.48 -6.42 -0.13
N THR A 64 -26.34 -5.95 0.36
CA THR A 64 -25.80 -4.64 0.06
C THR A 64 -24.87 -4.72 -1.13
N GLY A 65 -24.75 -3.63 -1.90
CA GLY A 65 -23.78 -3.53 -2.99
C GLY A 65 -22.35 -3.60 -2.46
N SER A 66 -21.40 -3.65 -3.37
CA SER A 66 -19.97 -3.63 -3.03
C SER A 66 -19.63 -2.41 -2.18
N PRO A 67 -18.74 -2.55 -1.17
CA PRO A 67 -18.32 -1.43 -0.33
C PRO A 67 -17.69 -0.32 -1.19
N MET A 68 -17.88 0.91 -0.78
CA MET A 68 -17.31 2.05 -1.49
C MET A 68 -15.78 1.95 -1.52
N THR A 69 -15.19 2.10 -2.70
CA THR A 69 -13.74 2.04 -2.89
C THR A 69 -13.23 3.20 -3.72
N PHE A 70 -12.10 3.78 -3.34
CA PHE A 70 -11.45 4.84 -4.10
C PHE A 70 -10.66 4.33 -5.31
N LEU A 71 -10.49 3.01 -5.45
CA LEU A 71 -9.81 2.38 -6.58
C LEU A 71 -10.66 2.37 -7.86
N SER A 72 -11.98 2.50 -7.76
CA SER A 72 -12.85 2.65 -8.93
C SER A 72 -13.06 4.13 -9.26
N HIS A 73 -13.14 4.50 -10.56
CA HIS A 73 -13.34 5.90 -10.97
C HIS A 73 -14.63 6.50 -10.40
N ASP A 74 -15.68 5.72 -10.28
CA ASP A 74 -17.01 6.02 -9.76
C ASP A 74 -17.20 5.72 -8.27
N LYS A 75 -16.13 5.37 -7.56
CA LYS A 75 -16.12 4.93 -6.15
C LYS A 75 -16.98 3.68 -5.88
N GLY A 76 -17.31 2.90 -6.92
CA GLY A 76 -18.15 1.71 -6.80
C GLY A 76 -19.66 1.99 -6.82
N LEU A 77 -20.08 3.21 -7.16
CA LEU A 77 -21.50 3.58 -7.21
C LEU A 77 -22.23 3.08 -8.46
N ALA A 78 -21.51 2.84 -9.57
CA ALA A 78 -22.11 2.35 -10.80
C ALA A 78 -22.25 0.83 -10.79
N THR A 79 -23.36 0.35 -11.32
CA THR A 79 -23.55 -1.07 -11.58
C THR A 79 -22.85 -1.49 -12.87
N GLU A 80 -22.39 -2.72 -12.97
CA GLU A 80 -21.75 -3.26 -14.15
C GLU A 80 -22.56 -4.42 -14.76
N ILE A 81 -22.78 -4.36 -16.07
CA ILE A 81 -23.43 -5.46 -16.78
C ILE A 81 -22.37 -6.50 -17.14
N SER A 82 -22.43 -7.67 -16.52
CA SER A 82 -21.49 -8.77 -16.77
C SER A 82 -21.38 -9.12 -18.25
N TRP A 83 -20.17 -9.45 -18.71
CA TRP A 83 -19.92 -9.96 -20.05
C TRP A 83 -20.36 -11.40 -20.24
N SER A 84 -20.66 -12.12 -19.17
CA SER A 84 -21.21 -13.47 -19.25
C SER A 84 -22.60 -13.43 -19.91
N ASN A 85 -22.85 -14.32 -20.88
CA ASN A 85 -24.18 -14.45 -21.49
C ASN A 85 -25.08 -15.37 -20.66
N LYS A 86 -25.01 -15.25 -19.33
CA LYS A 86 -25.80 -15.97 -18.35
C LYS A 86 -26.58 -14.96 -17.50
N ASP A 87 -27.79 -15.33 -17.12
CA ASP A 87 -28.58 -14.62 -16.15
C ASP A 87 -28.10 -14.94 -14.72
N TYR A 88 -28.58 -14.20 -13.70
CA TYR A 88 -28.29 -14.44 -12.29
C TYR A 88 -28.49 -15.89 -11.88
N TYR A 89 -29.53 -16.52 -12.39
CA TYR A 89 -29.86 -17.96 -12.17
C TYR A 89 -29.00 -18.92 -13.02
N GLY A 90 -27.98 -18.46 -13.71
CA GLY A 90 -27.11 -19.27 -14.56
C GLY A 90 -27.72 -19.68 -15.93
N LYS A 91 -28.96 -19.25 -16.23
CA LYS A 91 -29.61 -19.54 -17.48
C LYS A 91 -29.00 -18.77 -18.64
N ARG A 92 -28.72 -19.44 -19.76
CA ARG A 92 -28.12 -18.80 -20.93
C ARG A 92 -29.12 -17.88 -21.63
N ILE A 93 -28.65 -16.70 -22.02
CA ILE A 93 -29.44 -15.72 -22.77
C ILE A 93 -29.74 -16.26 -24.19
N PRO A 94 -31.00 -16.22 -24.65
CA PRO A 94 -31.40 -16.67 -25.98
C PRO A 94 -30.60 -15.97 -27.08
N HIS A 95 -30.28 -16.69 -28.16
CA HIS A 95 -29.52 -16.15 -29.29
C HIS A 95 -30.13 -14.89 -29.89
N LYS A 96 -31.45 -14.79 -29.96
CA LYS A 96 -32.18 -13.62 -30.47
C LYS A 96 -31.84 -12.33 -29.71
N ASN A 97 -31.62 -12.41 -28.39
CA ASN A 97 -31.42 -11.24 -27.55
C ASN A 97 -29.95 -10.88 -27.38
N ARG A 98 -29.00 -11.75 -27.79
CA ARG A 98 -27.55 -11.52 -27.60
C ARG A 98 -27.04 -10.24 -28.28
N ALA A 99 -27.50 -9.97 -29.50
CA ALA A 99 -27.12 -8.77 -30.23
C ALA A 99 -27.64 -7.49 -29.56
N GLN A 100 -28.82 -7.53 -28.95
CA GLN A 100 -29.38 -6.43 -28.20
C GLN A 100 -28.59 -6.18 -26.93
N ILE A 101 -28.32 -7.24 -26.15
CA ILE A 101 -27.52 -7.12 -24.91
C ILE A 101 -26.11 -6.66 -25.18
N TYR A 102 -25.47 -7.11 -26.27
CA TYR A 102 -24.17 -6.60 -26.70
C TYR A 102 -24.19 -5.09 -26.95
N ARG A 103 -25.23 -4.59 -27.64
CA ARG A 103 -25.42 -3.14 -27.85
C ARG A 103 -25.60 -2.39 -26.54
N VAL A 104 -26.42 -2.91 -25.63
CA VAL A 104 -26.65 -2.32 -24.30
C VAL A 104 -25.33 -2.24 -23.52
N ARG A 105 -24.53 -3.32 -23.47
CA ARG A 105 -23.22 -3.33 -22.81
C ARG A 105 -22.28 -2.28 -23.41
N LYS A 106 -22.22 -2.18 -24.73
CA LYS A 106 -21.39 -1.20 -25.43
C LYS A 106 -21.80 0.24 -25.10
N TRP A 107 -23.09 0.53 -25.05
CA TRP A 107 -23.60 1.84 -24.66
C TRP A 107 -23.37 2.12 -23.17
N HIS A 108 -23.62 1.17 -22.31
CA HIS A 108 -23.38 1.29 -20.88
C HIS A 108 -21.91 1.63 -20.59
N GLN A 109 -20.98 0.93 -21.23
CA GLN A 109 -19.54 1.22 -21.09
C GLN A 109 -19.18 2.64 -21.56
N ARG A 110 -19.81 3.15 -22.63
CA ARG A 110 -19.59 4.51 -23.10
C ARG A 110 -20.17 5.58 -22.19
N ILE A 111 -21.36 5.33 -21.63
CA ILE A 111 -22.02 6.28 -20.73
C ILE A 111 -21.30 6.35 -19.39
N ARG A 112 -20.84 5.21 -18.89
CA ARG A 112 -20.15 5.11 -17.60
C ARG A 112 -18.86 5.96 -17.54
N VAL A 113 -18.20 6.15 -18.66
CA VAL A 113 -16.95 6.93 -18.77
C VAL A 113 -17.07 7.93 -19.92
N SER A 114 -17.88 8.98 -19.72
CA SER A 114 -18.19 9.95 -20.76
C SER A 114 -17.06 10.95 -21.00
N ASN A 115 -16.45 11.43 -19.92
CA ASN A 115 -15.46 12.50 -19.96
C ASN A 115 -14.04 11.98 -20.21
N ALA A 116 -13.22 12.77 -20.92
CA ALA A 116 -11.80 12.45 -21.13
C ALA A 116 -11.01 12.38 -19.80
N ALA A 117 -11.36 13.24 -18.84
CA ALA A 117 -10.76 13.23 -17.51
C ALA A 117 -11.08 11.93 -16.74
N GLU A 118 -12.31 11.46 -16.80
CA GLU A 118 -12.74 10.20 -16.18
C GLU A 118 -12.06 8.98 -16.82
N ARG A 119 -11.90 9.00 -18.16
CA ARG A 119 -11.15 7.95 -18.86
C ARG A 119 -9.70 7.87 -18.39
N ASN A 120 -9.04 9.02 -18.27
CA ASN A 120 -7.67 9.09 -17.79
C ASN A 120 -7.58 8.66 -16.32
N LEU A 121 -8.56 9.03 -15.49
CA LEU A 121 -8.66 8.59 -14.09
C LEU A 121 -8.85 7.07 -14.00
N SER A 122 -9.78 6.50 -14.77
CA SER A 122 -10.02 5.05 -14.81
C SER A 122 -8.77 4.27 -15.20
N LEU A 123 -8.08 4.72 -16.27
CA LEU A 123 -6.82 4.12 -16.72
C LEU A 123 -5.73 4.19 -15.63
N ALA A 124 -5.61 5.35 -14.99
CA ALA A 124 -4.61 5.55 -13.93
C ALA A 124 -4.88 4.67 -12.70
N LEU A 125 -6.14 4.53 -12.28
CA LEU A 125 -6.53 3.68 -11.14
C LEU A 125 -6.32 2.19 -11.46
N GLN A 126 -6.58 1.78 -12.71
CA GLN A 126 -6.25 0.43 -13.15
C GLN A 126 -4.74 0.17 -13.07
N MET A 127 -3.91 1.06 -13.63
CA MET A 127 -2.45 0.96 -13.54
C MET A 127 -1.95 0.96 -12.09
N LEU A 128 -2.60 1.73 -11.21
CA LEU A 128 -2.29 1.76 -9.78
C LEU A 128 -2.55 0.40 -9.14
N ASN A 129 -3.70 -0.22 -9.44
CA ASN A 129 -4.05 -1.53 -8.91
C ASN A 129 -3.09 -2.62 -9.41
N ASP A 130 -2.76 -2.60 -10.71
CA ASP A 130 -1.85 -3.57 -11.34
C ASP A 130 -0.43 -3.47 -10.78
N ASN A 131 0.11 -2.26 -10.69
CA ASN A 131 1.42 -2.02 -10.09
C ASN A 131 1.43 -2.34 -8.59
N GLY A 132 0.34 -2.03 -7.88
CA GLY A 132 0.18 -2.40 -6.49
C GLY A 132 0.10 -3.92 -6.27
N ALA A 133 -0.52 -4.66 -7.20
CA ALA A 133 -0.55 -6.12 -7.17
C ALA A 133 0.83 -6.71 -7.41
N LYS A 134 1.58 -6.24 -8.43
CA LYS A 134 2.96 -6.66 -8.70
C LYS A 134 3.90 -6.42 -7.51
N LEU A 135 3.68 -5.36 -6.75
CA LEU A 135 4.47 -5.01 -5.56
C LEU A 135 3.99 -5.71 -4.28
N GLY A 136 2.89 -6.46 -4.31
CA GLY A 136 2.28 -7.08 -3.13
C GLY A 136 1.84 -6.06 -2.08
N ILE A 137 1.26 -4.93 -2.51
CA ILE A 137 0.81 -3.86 -1.62
C ILE A 137 -0.61 -4.15 -1.14
N PRO A 138 -0.90 -4.05 0.19
CA PRO A 138 -2.24 -4.23 0.75
C PRO A 138 -3.25 -3.22 0.18
N LYS A 139 -4.54 -3.57 0.24
CA LYS A 139 -5.66 -2.80 -0.32
C LYS A 139 -5.72 -1.38 0.25
N ASP A 140 -5.54 -1.22 1.56
CA ASP A 140 -5.61 0.08 2.26
C ASP A 140 -4.58 1.08 1.74
N ILE A 141 -3.37 0.61 1.46
CA ILE A 141 -2.32 1.47 0.89
C ILE A 141 -2.62 1.82 -0.57
N LYS A 142 -3.21 0.89 -1.33
CA LYS A 142 -3.68 1.19 -2.69
C LYS A 142 -4.78 2.25 -2.68
N GLU A 143 -5.72 2.18 -1.74
CA GLU A 143 -6.76 3.20 -1.58
C GLU A 143 -6.19 4.56 -1.18
N THR A 144 -5.23 4.58 -0.25
CA THR A 144 -4.50 5.81 0.09
C THR A 144 -3.78 6.40 -1.13
N ALA A 145 -3.14 5.56 -1.94
CA ALA A 145 -2.49 6.00 -3.18
C ALA A 145 -3.50 6.55 -4.20
N ALA A 146 -4.69 5.93 -4.30
CA ALA A 146 -5.77 6.41 -5.15
C ALA A 146 -6.29 7.78 -4.68
N LEU A 147 -6.43 8.01 -3.37
CA LEU A 147 -6.78 9.32 -2.81
C LEU A 147 -5.75 10.40 -3.14
N ILE A 148 -4.45 10.08 -2.98
CA ILE A 148 -3.37 11.01 -3.36
C ILE A 148 -3.46 11.34 -4.86
N TYR A 149 -3.69 10.34 -5.71
CA TYR A 149 -3.83 10.54 -7.15
C TYR A 149 -5.04 11.40 -7.48
N ARG A 150 -6.20 11.18 -6.87
CA ARG A 150 -7.42 11.99 -7.07
C ARG A 150 -7.20 13.45 -6.67
N ARG A 151 -6.57 13.71 -5.53
CA ARG A 151 -6.17 15.07 -5.12
C ARG A 151 -5.20 15.72 -6.11
N ALA A 152 -4.32 14.95 -6.74
CA ALA A 152 -3.43 15.45 -7.78
C ALA A 152 -4.18 15.81 -9.08
N VAL A 153 -5.23 15.03 -9.43
CA VAL A 153 -6.14 15.36 -10.56
C VAL A 153 -6.91 16.65 -10.29
N GLU A 154 -7.51 16.78 -9.11
CA GLU A 154 -8.28 17.97 -8.70
C GLU A 154 -7.44 19.26 -8.76
N LYS A 155 -6.17 19.17 -8.35
CA LYS A 155 -5.22 20.29 -8.44
C LYS A 155 -4.53 20.44 -9.81
N ASN A 156 -4.94 19.67 -10.82
CA ASN A 156 -4.36 19.69 -12.18
C ASN A 156 -2.83 19.45 -12.23
N LEU A 157 -2.25 18.72 -11.27
CA LEU A 157 -0.82 18.47 -11.17
C LEU A 157 -0.30 17.46 -12.21
N ILE A 158 -1.20 16.79 -12.91
CA ILE A 158 -0.88 15.78 -13.94
C ILE A 158 -0.44 16.45 -15.25
N ARG A 159 -0.86 17.67 -15.50
CA ARG A 159 -0.59 18.36 -16.76
C ARG A 159 0.91 18.47 -17.04
N GLY A 160 1.32 18.05 -18.26
CA GLY A 160 2.72 18.05 -18.69
C GLY A 160 3.58 16.90 -18.14
N ARG A 161 2.97 15.87 -17.54
CA ARG A 161 3.66 14.69 -17.00
C ARG A 161 2.99 13.40 -17.48
N SER A 162 3.74 12.29 -17.50
CA SER A 162 3.15 10.99 -17.81
C SER A 162 2.27 10.50 -16.65
N ILE A 163 1.09 9.97 -16.98
CA ILE A 163 0.16 9.39 -16.01
C ILE A 163 0.86 8.33 -15.16
N GLU A 164 1.62 7.44 -15.81
CA GLU A 164 2.37 6.36 -15.17
C GLU A 164 3.33 6.86 -14.08
N SER A 165 4.10 7.93 -14.37
CA SER A 165 5.05 8.47 -13.40
C SER A 165 4.37 9.05 -12.16
N ILE A 166 3.17 9.64 -12.32
CA ILE A 166 2.39 10.18 -11.20
C ILE A 166 1.74 9.06 -10.41
N VAL A 167 1.22 8.02 -11.07
CA VAL A 167 0.69 6.82 -10.42
C VAL A 167 1.77 6.17 -9.55
N CYS A 168 2.96 5.93 -10.10
CA CYS A 168 4.08 5.37 -9.33
C CYS A 168 4.51 6.26 -8.16
N ALA A 169 4.52 7.58 -8.37
CA ALA A 169 4.81 8.54 -7.32
C ALA A 169 3.75 8.54 -6.21
N SER A 170 2.46 8.38 -6.56
CA SER A 170 1.36 8.26 -5.59
C SER A 170 1.47 6.96 -4.76
N ILE A 171 1.82 5.84 -5.39
CA ILE A 171 2.09 4.58 -4.69
C ILE A 171 3.26 4.75 -3.72
N TYR A 172 4.36 5.36 -4.17
CA TYR A 172 5.52 5.60 -3.31
C TYR A 172 5.19 6.52 -2.13
N ALA A 173 4.40 7.57 -2.37
CA ALA A 173 3.95 8.48 -1.32
C ALA A 173 3.07 7.77 -0.28
N ALA A 174 2.11 6.94 -0.72
CA ALA A 174 1.26 6.16 0.16
C ALA A 174 2.06 5.16 1.01
N CYS A 175 3.00 4.43 0.40
CA CYS A 175 3.90 3.54 1.12
C CYS A 175 4.69 4.28 2.21
N ARG A 176 5.15 5.50 1.93
CA ARG A 176 5.85 6.33 2.91
C ARG A 176 4.97 6.84 4.02
N MET A 177 3.70 7.17 3.74
CA MET A 177 2.74 7.62 4.77
C MET A 177 2.46 6.53 5.80
N VAL A 178 2.34 5.28 5.33
CA VAL A 178 2.07 4.11 6.18
C VAL A 178 3.35 3.46 6.72
N ASN A 179 4.53 4.01 6.43
CA ASN A 179 5.84 3.46 6.78
C ASN A 179 6.09 2.04 6.21
N LEU A 180 5.45 1.68 5.08
CA LEU A 180 5.79 0.45 4.38
C LEU A 180 7.10 0.64 3.62
N PRO A 181 8.17 -0.13 3.93
CA PRO A 181 9.45 0.03 3.26
C PRO A 181 9.39 -0.47 1.81
N ARG A 182 9.28 0.45 0.87
CA ARG A 182 9.41 0.17 -0.57
C ARG A 182 10.41 1.12 -1.19
N THR A 183 11.30 0.60 -2.01
CA THR A 183 12.33 1.40 -2.68
C THR A 183 11.84 1.92 -4.02
N LEU A 184 12.38 3.06 -4.48
CA LEU A 184 12.08 3.57 -5.82
C LEU A 184 12.52 2.61 -6.93
N ASP A 185 13.55 1.79 -6.67
CA ASP A 185 14.05 0.79 -7.63
C ASP A 185 13.06 -0.36 -7.80
N GLU A 186 12.43 -0.81 -6.71
CA GLU A 186 11.36 -1.82 -6.78
C GLU A 186 10.16 -1.32 -7.58
N ILE A 187 9.72 -0.09 -7.31
CA ILE A 187 8.60 0.51 -8.04
C ILE A 187 8.97 0.71 -9.53
N SER A 188 10.19 1.14 -9.82
CA SER A 188 10.67 1.29 -11.19
C SER A 188 10.68 -0.04 -11.95
N LYS A 189 11.10 -1.14 -11.31
CA LYS A 189 11.08 -2.49 -11.89
C LYS A 189 9.67 -3.01 -12.14
N ALA A 190 8.73 -2.73 -11.23
CA ALA A 190 7.34 -3.19 -11.36
C ALA A 190 6.55 -2.43 -12.42
N SER A 191 6.84 -1.14 -12.61
CA SER A 191 6.11 -0.24 -13.52
C SER A 191 6.82 0.04 -14.83
N GLU A 192 8.07 -0.42 -15.00
CA GLU A 192 8.94 -0.16 -16.16
C GLU A 192 9.22 1.34 -16.40
N VAL A 193 8.92 2.20 -15.42
CA VAL A 193 9.13 3.64 -15.48
C VAL A 193 10.49 4.00 -14.89
N ASN A 194 11.21 4.93 -15.53
CA ASN A 194 12.53 5.36 -15.08
C ASN A 194 12.47 5.98 -13.66
N LYS A 195 13.32 5.50 -12.75
CA LYS A 195 13.47 5.97 -11.35
C LYS A 195 13.57 7.49 -11.24
N LYS A 196 14.32 8.15 -12.15
CA LYS A 196 14.48 9.61 -12.13
C LYS A 196 13.15 10.34 -12.39
N LYS A 197 12.30 9.80 -13.29
CA LYS A 197 10.96 10.37 -13.59
C LYS A 197 10.06 10.22 -12.37
N ILE A 198 10.03 9.04 -11.74
CA ILE A 198 9.24 8.78 -10.52
C ILE A 198 9.68 9.72 -9.40
N GLY A 199 10.99 9.86 -9.16
CA GLY A 199 11.51 10.75 -8.11
C GLY A 199 11.20 12.23 -8.34
N LYS A 200 11.19 12.70 -9.60
CA LYS A 200 10.74 14.07 -9.94
C LYS A 200 9.24 14.25 -9.69
N ALA A 201 8.41 13.29 -10.12
CA ALA A 201 6.97 13.32 -9.90
C ALA A 201 6.63 13.29 -8.41
N TYR A 202 7.29 12.43 -7.63
CA TYR A 202 7.11 12.34 -6.18
C TYR A 202 7.43 13.67 -5.46
N ARG A 203 8.58 14.29 -5.75
CA ARG A 203 8.94 15.58 -5.12
C ARG A 203 7.95 16.68 -5.47
N HIS A 204 7.42 16.69 -6.69
CA HIS A 204 6.38 17.62 -7.09
C HIS A 204 5.09 17.39 -6.33
N LEU A 205 4.59 16.13 -6.28
CA LEU A 205 3.39 15.79 -5.52
C LEU A 205 3.53 16.13 -4.03
N ALA A 206 4.67 15.79 -3.42
CA ALA A 206 4.92 16.06 -2.01
C ALA A 206 4.89 17.55 -1.68
N LYS A 207 5.42 18.39 -2.57
CA LYS A 207 5.42 19.84 -2.42
C LYS A 207 4.01 20.44 -2.59
N GLU A 208 3.33 20.13 -3.70
CA GLU A 208 2.05 20.75 -4.05
C GLU A 208 0.88 20.26 -3.17
N LEU A 209 0.92 19.01 -2.74
CA LEU A 209 -0.08 18.46 -1.81
C LEU A 209 0.30 18.66 -0.34
N SER A 210 1.44 19.31 -0.05
CA SER A 210 1.95 19.54 1.30
C SER A 210 1.94 18.28 2.16
N LEU A 211 2.42 17.15 1.59
CA LEU A 211 2.43 15.88 2.31
C LEU A 211 3.50 15.92 3.40
N ASN A 212 3.07 15.92 4.66
CA ASN A 212 3.96 15.83 5.82
C ASN A 212 4.54 14.41 5.95
N LEU A 213 5.58 14.12 5.16
CA LEU A 213 6.22 12.82 5.15
C LEU A 213 7.45 12.84 6.06
N LYS A 214 7.44 12.00 7.09
CA LYS A 214 8.61 11.80 7.95
C LYS A 214 9.79 11.25 7.12
N PRO A 215 11.03 11.63 7.42
CA PRO A 215 12.20 11.03 6.80
C PRO A 215 12.21 9.52 7.08
N THR A 216 12.56 8.74 6.06
CA THR A 216 12.66 7.27 6.21
C THR A 216 13.85 6.91 7.09
N THR A 217 13.61 6.04 8.05
CA THR A 217 14.66 5.48 8.90
C THR A 217 15.23 4.20 8.29
N PRO A 218 16.53 3.88 8.49
CA PRO A 218 17.10 2.63 8.01
C PRO A 218 16.44 1.38 8.59
N TYR A 219 15.93 1.46 9.82
CA TYR A 219 15.27 0.33 10.50
C TYR A 219 14.13 -0.30 9.70
N SER A 220 13.30 0.53 9.06
CA SER A 220 12.15 0.04 8.29
C SER A 220 12.56 -0.91 7.16
N TYR A 221 13.77 -0.77 6.63
CA TYR A 221 14.27 -1.58 5.52
C TYR A 221 15.02 -2.84 5.95
N VAL A 222 15.51 -2.90 7.20
CA VAL A 222 16.30 -4.05 7.69
C VAL A 222 15.50 -5.34 7.61
N ALA A 223 14.30 -5.35 8.19
CA ALA A 223 13.42 -6.52 8.17
C ALA A 223 13.11 -6.99 6.75
N GLN A 224 12.82 -6.07 5.82
CA GLN A 224 12.55 -6.38 4.42
C GLN A 224 13.76 -7.00 3.71
N PHE A 225 14.95 -6.47 3.95
CA PHE A 225 16.17 -7.01 3.32
C PHE A 225 16.57 -8.35 3.92
N CYS A 226 16.43 -8.52 5.22
CA CYS A 226 16.67 -9.81 5.88
C CYS A 226 15.71 -10.88 5.37
N SER A 227 14.43 -10.55 5.21
CA SER A 227 13.43 -11.48 4.64
C SER A 227 13.75 -11.85 3.19
N LYS A 228 14.23 -10.92 2.36
CA LYS A 228 14.65 -11.21 0.97
C LYS A 228 15.90 -12.09 0.88
N LEU A 229 16.70 -12.12 1.94
CA LEU A 229 17.92 -12.93 2.04
C LEU A 229 17.69 -14.24 2.78
N ASP A 230 16.44 -14.52 3.19
CA ASP A 230 16.04 -15.68 4.00
C ASP A 230 16.88 -15.82 5.27
N LEU A 231 17.13 -14.70 5.97
CA LEU A 231 17.88 -14.66 7.21
C LEU A 231 16.96 -14.88 8.42
N ASP A 232 17.55 -15.50 9.46
CA ASP A 232 16.87 -15.83 10.71
C ASP A 232 16.43 -14.58 11.49
N LYS A 233 15.44 -14.72 12.38
CA LYS A 233 14.95 -13.62 13.25
C LYS A 233 16.06 -13.02 14.12
N GLN A 234 17.01 -13.87 14.59
CA GLN A 234 18.17 -13.41 15.33
C GLN A 234 19.06 -12.45 14.51
N ALA A 235 19.22 -12.73 13.21
CA ALA A 235 19.96 -11.85 12.30
C ALA A 235 19.30 -10.48 12.13
N ILE A 236 17.96 -10.43 12.15
CA ILE A 236 17.21 -9.15 12.09
C ILE A 236 17.54 -8.31 13.33
N ILE A 237 17.44 -8.88 14.54
CA ILE A 237 17.70 -8.17 15.79
C ILE A 237 19.14 -7.64 15.83
N VAL A 238 20.11 -8.48 15.47
CA VAL A 238 21.53 -8.07 15.44
C VAL A 238 21.76 -6.98 14.41
N SER A 239 21.12 -7.09 13.24
CA SER A 239 21.24 -6.06 12.18
C SER A 239 20.64 -4.73 12.61
N GLU A 240 19.51 -4.74 13.33
CA GLU A 240 18.91 -3.53 13.89
C GLU A 240 19.78 -2.87 14.94
N ASP A 241 20.39 -3.64 15.84
CA ASP A 241 21.33 -3.12 16.84
C ASP A 241 22.58 -2.52 16.21
N ILE A 242 23.12 -3.15 15.17
CA ILE A 242 24.28 -2.61 14.43
C ILE A 242 23.90 -1.30 13.75
N VAL A 243 22.70 -1.23 13.12
CA VAL A 243 22.21 0.00 12.50
C VAL A 243 22.04 1.10 13.54
N ARG A 244 21.49 0.79 14.72
CA ARG A 244 21.36 1.74 15.83
C ARG A 244 22.70 2.32 16.22
N ARG A 245 23.67 1.48 16.55
CA ARG A 245 25.04 1.90 16.93
C ARG A 245 25.73 2.68 15.84
N SER A 246 25.51 2.32 14.55
CA SER A 246 26.12 3.04 13.43
C SER A 246 25.58 4.47 13.27
N ILE A 247 24.31 4.68 13.62
CA ILE A 247 23.67 6.01 13.62
C ILE A 247 24.18 6.83 14.80
N GLU A 248 24.23 6.24 15.99
CA GLU A 248 24.76 6.90 17.21
C GLU A 248 26.23 7.35 17.04
N LEU A 249 27.04 6.52 16.41
CA LEU A 249 28.46 6.83 16.12
C LEU A 249 28.66 7.74 14.89
N GLY A 250 27.57 8.14 14.20
CA GLY A 250 27.64 9.00 13.01
C GLY A 250 28.30 8.36 11.78
N ILE A 251 28.63 7.07 11.81
CA ILE A 251 29.30 6.34 10.71
C ILE A 251 28.41 6.27 9.46
N SER A 252 27.09 6.31 9.64
CA SER A 252 26.09 6.28 8.57
C SER A 252 25.89 7.63 7.88
N SER A 253 26.58 8.68 8.33
CA SER A 253 26.49 10.02 7.78
C SER A 253 26.82 10.04 6.28
N GLY A 254 25.96 10.68 5.48
CA GLY A 254 26.13 10.78 4.02
C GLY A 254 25.63 9.59 3.20
N LYS A 255 25.20 8.49 3.82
CA LYS A 255 24.56 7.35 3.12
C LYS A 255 23.03 7.43 3.25
N GLY A 256 22.32 7.07 2.18
CA GLY A 256 20.87 6.96 2.24
C GLY A 256 20.40 5.81 3.16
N PRO A 257 19.19 5.89 3.73
CA PRO A 257 18.69 4.91 4.68
C PRO A 257 18.65 3.47 4.12
N THR A 258 18.35 3.31 2.84
CA THR A 258 18.39 2.01 2.17
C THR A 258 19.82 1.46 2.04
N GLY A 259 20.80 2.32 1.76
CA GLY A 259 22.22 1.93 1.68
C GLY A 259 22.78 1.51 3.02
N VAL A 260 22.37 2.16 4.11
CA VAL A 260 22.75 1.77 5.47
C VAL A 260 22.10 0.42 5.81
N ALA A 261 20.79 0.26 5.60
CA ALA A 261 20.08 -0.96 5.92
C ALA A 261 20.59 -2.18 5.13
N SER A 262 20.95 -2.02 3.85
CA SER A 262 21.42 -3.14 3.01
C SER A 262 22.85 -3.60 3.30
N SER A 263 23.68 -2.76 3.90
CA SER A 263 25.09 -3.08 4.13
C SER A 263 25.30 -4.14 5.22
N PHE A 264 24.41 -4.26 6.19
CA PHE A 264 24.57 -5.13 7.35
C PHE A 264 24.04 -6.57 7.12
N PRO A 265 22.86 -6.80 6.56
CA PRO A 265 22.40 -8.15 6.25
C PRO A 265 23.32 -8.90 5.28
N ALA A 266 23.87 -8.20 4.28
CA ALA A 266 24.81 -8.80 3.34
C ALA A 266 26.09 -9.31 4.03
N ARG A 267 26.62 -8.56 5.00
CA ARG A 267 27.79 -8.97 5.79
C ARG A 267 27.48 -10.17 6.70
N HIS A 268 26.30 -10.22 7.30
CA HIS A 268 25.90 -11.34 8.15
C HIS A 268 25.85 -12.67 7.38
N ARG A 269 25.34 -12.65 6.16
CA ARG A 269 25.35 -13.84 5.29
C ARG A 269 26.77 -14.32 4.97
N THR A 270 27.69 -13.40 4.74
CA THR A 270 29.10 -13.73 4.48
C THR A 270 29.77 -14.33 5.71
N ILE A 271 29.50 -13.77 6.90
CA ILE A 271 30.06 -14.27 8.18
C ILE A 271 29.47 -15.65 8.52
N HIS A 272 28.20 -15.90 8.25
CA HIS A 272 27.57 -17.19 8.52
C HIS A 272 28.09 -18.27 7.58
N LEU A 273 28.33 -17.95 6.32
CA LEU A 273 28.95 -18.87 5.34
C LEU A 273 30.41 -19.18 5.71
N THR A 274 31.17 -18.18 6.17
CA THR A 274 32.55 -18.44 6.64
C THR A 274 32.57 -19.27 7.92
N ARG A 275 31.65 -19.05 8.87
CA ARG A 275 31.55 -19.91 10.07
C ARG A 275 31.17 -21.38 9.75
N ILE A 276 30.31 -21.61 8.76
CA ILE A 276 29.98 -22.97 8.33
C ILE A 276 31.19 -23.62 7.65
N TRP A 277 31.99 -22.87 6.93
CA TRP A 277 33.25 -23.37 6.34
C TRP A 277 34.31 -23.64 7.42
N ASP A 278 34.43 -22.79 8.43
CA ASP A 278 35.37 -22.97 9.55
C ASP A 278 35.00 -24.17 10.43
N THR A 279 33.71 -24.51 10.58
CA THR A 279 33.26 -25.68 11.35
C THR A 279 33.37 -27.00 10.58
N VAL A 280 33.42 -26.97 9.25
CA VAL A 280 33.48 -28.17 8.41
C VAL A 280 34.93 -28.54 8.00
N TYR A 281 35.89 -27.62 8.08
CA TYR A 281 37.20 -27.80 7.46
C TYR A 281 38.42 -27.51 8.35
N THR A 282 38.37 -27.57 9.67
CA THR A 282 39.64 -27.53 10.45
C THR A 282 39.77 -28.59 11.51
N PRO A 283 40.61 -29.60 11.23
CA PRO A 283 41.42 -30.19 12.27
C PRO A 283 42.89 -29.84 12.06
N TRP A 284 43.34 -28.61 11.90
CA TRP A 284 44.78 -28.25 12.08
C TRP A 284 44.99 -26.74 12.20
N GLY A 285 45.43 -26.37 13.34
CA GLY A 285 45.81 -25.15 13.97
C GLY A 285 46.29 -23.93 13.23
N MET A 286 45.86 -22.82 13.80
CA MET A 286 46.57 -21.54 13.95
C MET A 286 47.75 -21.26 12.98
N ILE A 287 47.51 -20.38 12.09
CA ILE A 287 48.36 -19.34 11.47
C ILE A 287 47.77 -18.96 10.12
N HIS A 288 46.80 -18.08 10.06
CA HIS A 288 46.45 -17.34 8.84
C HIS A 288 45.28 -16.35 9.04
N HIS A 289 45.15 -15.76 10.22
CA HIS A 289 44.03 -14.85 10.50
C HIS A 289 44.16 -13.44 9.87
N TYR A 290 45.31 -13.05 9.42
CA TYR A 290 45.54 -11.68 8.88
C TYR A 290 45.58 -11.59 7.37
N SER A 291 45.82 -12.65 6.65
CA SER A 291 45.91 -12.68 5.19
C SER A 291 44.56 -12.68 4.50
N TRP A 292 43.52 -13.21 5.13
CA TRP A 292 42.17 -13.34 4.57
C TRP A 292 41.32 -12.07 4.61
N LEU A 293 41.53 -11.22 5.61
CA LEU A 293 40.82 -9.93 5.72
C LEU A 293 41.21 -8.95 4.60
N LEU A 294 42.41 -9.04 4.09
CA LEU A 294 42.89 -8.25 2.93
C LEU A 294 42.34 -8.78 1.60
N LEU A 295 42.21 -10.06 1.43
CA LEU A 295 41.64 -10.70 0.20
C LEU A 295 40.15 -10.46 0.06
N ILE A 296 39.38 -10.46 1.15
CA ILE A 296 37.94 -10.17 1.16
C ILE A 296 37.68 -8.68 0.87
N GLY A 297 38.55 -7.79 1.35
CA GLY A 297 38.48 -6.35 1.05
C GLY A 297 38.69 -6.02 -0.44
N ILE A 298 39.55 -6.79 -1.12
CA ILE A 298 39.86 -6.60 -2.55
C ILE A 298 38.77 -7.18 -3.44
N ARG A 299 38.16 -8.32 -3.08
CA ARG A 299 37.07 -8.90 -3.87
C ARG A 299 35.73 -8.13 -3.76
N CYS A 300 35.44 -7.50 -2.64
CA CYS A 300 34.29 -6.62 -2.54
C CYS A 300 34.40 -5.37 -3.41
N ARG A 301 35.62 -4.88 -3.72
CA ARG A 301 35.81 -3.74 -4.62
C ARG A 301 35.60 -4.07 -6.10
N MET A 302 35.82 -5.33 -6.51
CA MET A 302 35.63 -5.77 -7.92
C MET A 302 34.18 -6.11 -8.26
N VAL A 303 33.35 -6.51 -7.32
CA VAL A 303 31.93 -6.84 -7.59
C VAL A 303 31.04 -5.58 -7.68
N TRP A 304 31.55 -4.42 -7.22
CA TRP A 304 30.80 -3.14 -7.30
C TRP A 304 31.06 -2.35 -8.60
N ASN A 305 31.99 -2.78 -9.44
CA ASN A 305 32.27 -2.11 -10.73
C ASN A 305 31.67 -2.83 -11.94
N CYS A 306 30.91 -3.91 -11.74
CA CYS A 306 30.27 -4.68 -12.83
C CYS A 306 28.73 -4.83 -12.66
N ALA A 307 28.05 -3.82 -12.07
CA ALA A 307 26.59 -3.75 -12.10
C ALA A 307 26.11 -2.31 -12.25
#